data_8efcd25fe3636a1f4d4948d3cce0ae89
#
_entry.id   8efcd25fe3636a1f4d4948d3cce0ae89
#
_cell.length_a   1.000
_cell.length_b   1.000
_cell.length_c   1.000
_cell.angle_alpha   90.00
_cell.angle_beta   90.00
_cell.angle_gamma   90.00
#
_symmetry.space_group_name_H-M   'P 1'
#
loop_
_entity.id
_entity.type
_entity.pdbx_description
1 polymer ?
#
loop_
_entity_poly.entity_id
_entity_poly.type
_entity_poly.pdbx_seq_one_letter_code
_entity_poly.pdbx_strand_id
1 'polypeptide(L)'
;RDLVRSRGLGDVYKRQALFLAGYVPGLLWAACCIAVAVAAAGRKGYRGAAGKYDWKNLGRAALRAIPSLTLIVVVIGGIIAGIFTATEGAAIAVLYALVLGICYGNITVRSFWRIVTDSARMSGMVVFLIGVSNILGWVMAFTQIPQAVSAALLGFTSSPAALLLIMNAVLLLAGTFMDVTPAILIFTPLFLPVVEAFGMHPVQFGLILVYNLCIGNITPPVG
;
A
#
# COMPACT_ATOMS: atom_id res chain seq x y z
N ARG A 1 24.14 20.80 10.92
CA ARG A 1 22.74 20.78 11.42
C ARG A 1 21.74 21.02 10.29
N ASP A 2 22.02 21.90 9.33
CA ASP A 2 21.08 22.24 8.24
C ASP A 2 20.95 21.11 7.19
N LEU A 3 22.00 20.35 6.92
CA LEU A 3 21.97 19.19 5.99
C LEU A 3 21.11 18.03 6.51
N VAL A 4 21.08 17.80 7.81
CA VAL A 4 20.23 16.76 8.43
C VAL A 4 18.77 17.20 8.40
N ARG A 5 18.51 18.49 8.64
CA ARG A 5 17.16 19.08 8.60
C ARG A 5 16.60 19.09 7.17
N SER A 6 17.41 19.41 6.18
CA SER A 6 16.99 19.40 4.76
C SER A 6 16.71 17.98 4.25
N ARG A 7 17.47 16.96 4.69
CA ARG A 7 17.19 15.55 4.36
C ARG A 7 15.90 15.08 5.01
N GLY A 8 15.66 15.42 6.28
CA GLY A 8 14.41 15.07 6.98
C GLY A 8 13.18 15.71 6.35
N LEU A 9 13.25 16.97 5.95
CA LEU A 9 12.17 17.65 5.23
C LEU A 9 11.92 17.01 3.87
N GLY A 10 12.97 16.68 3.10
CA GLY A 10 12.85 16.01 1.81
C GLY A 10 12.15 14.63 1.92
N ASP A 11 12.43 13.87 2.96
CA ASP A 11 11.80 12.57 3.19
C ASP A 11 10.32 12.70 3.60
N VAL A 12 9.97 13.73 4.36
CA VAL A 12 8.56 14.02 4.71
C VAL A 12 7.77 14.41 3.47
N TYR A 13 8.31 15.30 2.62
CA TYR A 13 7.67 15.69 1.36
C TYR A 13 7.49 14.51 0.40
N LYS A 14 8.49 13.62 0.29
CA LYS A 14 8.39 12.41 -0.55
C LYS A 14 7.28 11.48 -0.07
N ARG A 15 7.15 11.29 1.24
CA ARG A 15 6.07 10.47 1.82
C ARG A 15 4.69 11.09 1.58
N GLN A 16 4.54 12.40 1.78
CA GLN A 16 3.30 13.13 1.49
C GLN A 16 2.94 13.05 0.00
N ALA A 17 3.92 13.25 -0.89
CA ALA A 17 3.73 13.14 -2.32
C ALA A 17 3.26 11.73 -2.73
N LEU A 18 3.81 10.67 -2.12
CA LEU A 18 3.39 9.29 -2.38
C LEU A 18 1.95 9.04 -1.91
N PHE A 19 1.57 9.56 -0.73
CA PHE A 19 0.19 9.48 -0.24
C PHE A 19 -0.78 10.19 -1.17
N LEU A 20 -0.49 11.45 -1.56
CA LEU A 20 -1.34 12.23 -2.44
C LEU A 20 -1.47 11.60 -3.85
N ALA A 21 -0.37 11.12 -4.40
CA ALA A 21 -0.35 10.50 -5.70
C ALA A 21 -1.15 9.18 -5.75
N GLY A 22 -1.32 8.50 -4.62
CA GLY A 22 -2.10 7.27 -4.48
C GLY A 22 -3.61 7.45 -4.57
N TYR A 23 -4.14 8.68 -4.35
CA TYR A 23 -5.60 8.89 -4.31
C TYR A 23 -6.29 8.64 -5.65
N VAL A 24 -5.78 9.22 -6.73
CA VAL A 24 -6.40 9.11 -8.05
C VAL A 24 -6.43 7.65 -8.53
N PRO A 25 -5.29 6.92 -8.54
CA PRO A 25 -5.30 5.51 -8.89
C PRO A 25 -6.15 4.67 -7.93
N GLY A 26 -6.15 4.96 -6.61
CA GLY A 26 -6.94 4.25 -5.62
C GLY A 26 -8.45 4.38 -5.84
N LEU A 27 -8.92 5.60 -6.13
CA LEU A 27 -10.33 5.84 -6.46
C LEU A 27 -10.72 5.14 -7.77
N LEU A 28 -9.83 5.15 -8.76
CA LEU A 28 -10.06 4.48 -10.04
C LEU A 28 -10.17 2.96 -9.85
N TRP A 29 -9.29 2.40 -9.04
CA TRP A 29 -9.34 0.97 -8.70
C TRP A 29 -10.61 0.60 -7.94
N ALA A 30 -10.99 1.38 -6.92
CA ALA A 30 -12.24 1.19 -6.19
C ALA A 30 -13.45 1.25 -7.12
N ALA A 31 -13.51 2.21 -8.04
CA ALA A 31 -14.56 2.32 -9.05
C ALA A 31 -14.62 1.10 -9.97
N CYS A 32 -13.46 0.61 -10.44
CA CYS A 32 -13.39 -0.62 -11.25
C CYS A 32 -13.89 -1.85 -10.47
N CYS A 33 -13.48 -2.01 -9.21
CA CYS A 33 -13.95 -3.11 -8.37
C CYS A 33 -15.46 -3.05 -8.15
N ILE A 34 -16.02 -1.86 -7.89
CA ILE A 34 -17.47 -1.66 -7.75
C ILE A 34 -18.18 -2.01 -9.06
N ALA A 35 -17.69 -1.53 -10.20
CA ALA A 35 -18.26 -1.80 -11.51
C ALA A 35 -18.30 -3.32 -11.80
N VAL A 36 -17.21 -4.03 -11.55
CA VAL A 36 -17.13 -5.48 -11.72
C VAL A 36 -18.08 -6.20 -10.77
N ALA A 37 -18.13 -5.79 -9.50
CA ALA A 37 -19.02 -6.38 -8.50
C ALA A 37 -20.50 -6.21 -8.88
N VAL A 38 -20.88 -5.01 -9.33
CA VAL A 38 -22.26 -4.72 -9.80
C VAL A 38 -22.59 -5.53 -11.05
N ALA A 39 -21.69 -5.59 -12.02
CA ALA A 39 -21.87 -6.38 -13.25
C ALA A 39 -21.99 -7.89 -12.94
N ALA A 40 -21.17 -8.42 -12.05
CA ALA A 40 -21.21 -9.81 -11.63
C ALA A 40 -22.49 -10.12 -10.86
N ALA A 41 -22.92 -9.24 -9.95
CA ALA A 41 -24.16 -9.38 -9.21
C ALA A 41 -25.38 -9.36 -10.14
N GLY A 42 -25.41 -8.48 -11.13
CA GLY A 42 -26.46 -8.42 -12.15
C GLY A 42 -26.53 -9.72 -12.99
N ARG A 43 -25.37 -10.25 -13.44
CA ARG A 43 -25.30 -11.48 -14.21
C ARG A 43 -25.71 -12.73 -13.41
N LYS A 44 -25.33 -12.80 -12.13
CA LYS A 44 -25.66 -13.92 -11.24
C LYS A 44 -27.05 -13.81 -10.61
N GLY A 45 -27.79 -12.74 -10.89
CA GLY A 45 -29.13 -12.52 -10.35
C GLY A 45 -29.16 -12.32 -8.83
N TYR A 46 -28.07 -11.90 -8.23
CA TYR A 46 -28.06 -11.55 -6.80
C TYR A 46 -28.97 -10.36 -6.59
N ARG A 47 -30.13 -10.62 -6.03
CA ARG A 47 -31.03 -9.58 -5.57
C ARG A 47 -30.69 -9.32 -4.10
N GLY A 48 -30.38 -8.08 -3.77
CA GLY A 48 -30.28 -7.66 -2.39
C GLY A 48 -31.56 -8.02 -1.65
N ALA A 49 -31.52 -8.22 -0.34
CA ALA A 49 -32.71 -8.44 0.44
C ALA A 49 -33.74 -7.37 0.07
N ALA A 50 -34.83 -7.78 -0.56
CA ALA A 50 -35.88 -6.90 -1.07
C ALA A 50 -36.69 -6.30 0.10
N GLY A 51 -36.03 -5.52 0.95
CA GLY A 51 -36.63 -4.70 1.98
C GLY A 51 -36.73 -3.27 1.48
N LYS A 52 -37.87 -2.61 1.77
CA LYS A 52 -38.02 -1.17 1.54
C LYS A 52 -36.79 -0.45 2.08
N TYR A 53 -36.20 0.46 1.30
CA TYR A 53 -35.13 1.36 1.74
C TYR A 53 -35.58 2.05 3.03
N ASP A 54 -35.00 1.62 4.15
CA ASP A 54 -35.28 2.21 5.45
C ASP A 54 -34.23 3.30 5.74
N TRP A 55 -34.56 4.50 5.34
CA TRP A 55 -33.75 5.68 5.54
C TRP A 55 -33.39 5.91 7.01
N LYS A 56 -34.25 5.50 7.95
CA LYS A 56 -33.95 5.57 9.39
C LYS A 56 -32.84 4.62 9.80
N ASN A 57 -32.83 3.41 9.28
CA ASN A 57 -31.77 2.44 9.55
C ASN A 57 -30.47 2.85 8.88
N LEU A 58 -30.52 3.40 7.65
CA LEU A 58 -29.36 3.94 6.96
C LEU A 58 -28.74 5.11 7.75
N GLY A 59 -29.55 6.06 8.21
CA GLY A 59 -29.09 7.18 9.03
C GLY A 59 -28.47 6.72 10.36
N ARG A 60 -29.09 5.72 11.01
CA ARG A 60 -28.55 5.16 12.26
C ARG A 60 -27.24 4.39 12.03
N ALA A 61 -27.13 3.64 10.93
CA ALA A 61 -25.90 2.97 10.54
C ALA A 61 -24.80 3.98 10.21
N ALA A 62 -25.10 5.05 9.47
CA ALA A 62 -24.17 6.13 9.19
C ALA A 62 -23.66 6.80 10.47
N LEU A 63 -24.55 7.13 11.40
CA LEU A 63 -24.15 7.70 12.70
C LEU A 63 -23.23 6.76 13.50
N ARG A 64 -23.49 5.46 13.47
CA ARG A 64 -22.63 4.46 14.14
C ARG A 64 -21.28 4.30 13.44
N ALA A 65 -21.18 4.58 12.15
CA ALA A 65 -19.94 4.53 11.39
C ALA A 65 -19.06 5.79 11.59
N ILE A 66 -19.64 6.92 12.02
CA ILE A 66 -18.93 8.19 12.21
C ILE A 66 -17.63 8.01 13.02
N PRO A 67 -17.63 7.37 14.20
CA PRO A 67 -16.40 7.25 14.99
C PRO A 67 -15.29 6.52 14.24
N SER A 68 -15.62 5.47 13.49
CA SER A 68 -14.62 4.73 12.69
C SER A 68 -14.15 5.53 11.48
N LEU A 69 -15.04 6.27 10.81
CA LEU A 69 -14.71 7.14 9.68
C LEU A 69 -13.87 8.36 10.12
N THR A 70 -14.12 8.90 11.31
CA THR A 70 -13.34 9.99 11.88
C THR A 70 -11.87 9.63 12.03
N LEU A 71 -11.54 8.38 12.35
CA LEU A 71 -10.16 7.90 12.39
C LEU A 71 -9.44 8.14 11.06
N ILE A 72 -10.09 7.79 9.96
CA ILE A 72 -9.51 7.96 8.61
C ILE A 72 -9.28 9.43 8.32
N VAL A 73 -10.28 10.28 8.62
CA VAL A 73 -10.18 11.73 8.39
C VAL A 73 -9.09 12.37 9.24
N VAL A 74 -8.99 12.01 10.52
CA VAL A 74 -7.97 12.55 11.44
C VAL A 74 -6.58 12.13 11.01
N VAL A 75 -6.35 10.84 10.75
CA VAL A 75 -5.01 10.33 10.41
C VAL A 75 -4.57 10.83 9.04
N ILE A 76 -5.38 10.61 8.01
CA ILE A 76 -5.02 10.99 6.66
C ILE A 76 -5.02 12.51 6.50
N GLY A 77 -6.03 13.18 7.01
CA GLY A 77 -6.11 14.65 6.98
C GLY A 77 -4.94 15.31 7.71
N GLY A 78 -4.54 14.78 8.86
CA GLY A 78 -3.41 15.27 9.61
C GLY A 78 -2.05 15.06 8.93
N ILE A 79 -1.87 13.93 8.23
CA ILE A 79 -0.66 13.66 7.42
C ILE A 79 -0.62 14.62 6.22
N ILE A 80 -1.73 14.83 5.52
CA ILE A 80 -1.82 15.73 4.36
C ILE A 80 -1.59 17.18 4.79
N ALA A 81 -2.18 17.58 5.90
CA ALA A 81 -1.99 18.92 6.48
C ALA A 81 -0.58 19.14 7.04
N GLY A 82 0.27 18.11 7.10
CA GLY A 82 1.63 18.20 7.65
C GLY A 82 1.68 18.36 9.17
N ILE A 83 0.57 18.08 9.88
CA ILE A 83 0.48 18.19 11.34
C ILE A 83 1.30 17.09 12.01
N PHE A 84 1.28 15.87 11.43
CA PHE A 84 2.07 14.74 11.90
C PHE A 84 2.68 13.94 10.75
N THR A 85 3.75 13.25 11.08
CA THR A 85 4.40 12.28 10.19
C THR A 85 3.53 11.01 10.06
N ALA A 86 3.79 10.19 9.04
CA ALA A 86 3.10 8.90 8.88
C ALA A 86 3.25 7.98 10.11
N THR A 87 4.41 8.03 10.79
CA THR A 87 4.68 7.24 12.00
C THR A 87 3.86 7.72 13.19
N GLU A 88 3.77 9.04 13.39
CA GLU A 88 2.93 9.63 14.43
C GLU A 88 1.45 9.40 14.15
N GLY A 89 1.04 9.51 12.87
CA GLY A 89 -0.31 9.16 12.44
C GLY A 89 -0.68 7.70 12.73
N ALA A 90 0.25 6.77 12.54
CA ALA A 90 0.04 5.36 12.91
C ALA A 90 -0.12 5.19 14.43
N ALA A 91 0.67 5.89 15.25
CA ALA A 91 0.53 5.85 16.71
C ALA A 91 -0.82 6.40 17.16
N ILE A 92 -1.27 7.52 16.58
CA ILE A 92 -2.59 8.10 16.83
C ILE A 92 -3.70 7.13 16.44
N ALA A 93 -3.55 6.46 15.27
CA ALA A 93 -4.51 5.46 14.81
C ALA A 93 -4.65 4.30 15.81
N VAL A 94 -3.54 3.78 16.34
CA VAL A 94 -3.55 2.71 17.34
C VAL A 94 -4.23 3.15 18.62
N LEU A 95 -3.88 4.34 19.13
CA LEU A 95 -4.50 4.89 20.36
C LEU A 95 -6.00 5.10 20.17
N TYR A 96 -6.40 5.68 19.05
CA TYR A 96 -7.82 5.92 18.75
C TYR A 96 -8.61 4.61 18.63
N ALA A 97 -8.06 3.62 17.89
CA ALA A 97 -8.69 2.30 17.75
C ALA A 97 -8.80 1.58 19.09
N LEU A 98 -7.78 1.69 19.97
CA LEU A 98 -7.80 1.12 21.31
C LEU A 98 -8.92 1.74 22.15
N VAL A 99 -9.03 3.08 22.16
CA VAL A 99 -10.08 3.79 22.89
C VAL A 99 -11.46 3.38 22.38
N LEU A 100 -11.68 3.35 21.07
CA LEU A 100 -12.94 2.89 20.51
C LEU A 100 -13.26 1.43 20.87
N GLY A 101 -12.27 0.55 20.81
CA GLY A 101 -12.42 -0.86 21.15
C GLY A 101 -12.81 -1.07 22.61
N ILE A 102 -12.25 -0.26 23.52
CA ILE A 102 -12.64 -0.25 24.95
C ILE A 102 -14.06 0.30 25.12
N CYS A 103 -14.38 1.43 24.47
CA CYS A 103 -15.72 2.06 24.54
C CYS A 103 -16.82 1.13 24.02
N TYR A 104 -16.52 0.33 23.00
CA TYR A 104 -17.46 -0.66 22.46
C TYR A 104 -17.48 -1.98 23.24
N GLY A 105 -16.65 -2.12 24.28
CA GLY A 105 -16.57 -3.33 25.09
C GLY A 105 -16.01 -4.56 24.39
N ASN A 106 -15.35 -4.36 23.24
CA ASN A 106 -14.82 -5.46 22.42
C ASN A 106 -13.40 -5.88 22.82
N ILE A 107 -12.72 -5.13 23.68
CA ILE A 107 -11.35 -5.43 24.13
C ILE A 107 -11.38 -5.97 25.56
N THR A 108 -11.01 -7.25 25.69
CA THR A 108 -10.73 -7.88 26.98
C THR A 108 -9.23 -7.89 27.22
N VAL A 109 -8.79 -8.03 28.47
CA VAL A 109 -7.36 -8.12 28.83
C VAL A 109 -6.67 -9.25 28.03
N ARG A 110 -7.32 -10.40 27.89
CA ARG A 110 -6.80 -11.53 27.10
C ARG A 110 -6.67 -11.17 25.62
N SER A 111 -7.69 -10.49 25.04
CA SER A 111 -7.68 -10.02 23.64
C SER A 111 -6.57 -8.99 23.43
N PHE A 112 -6.38 -8.07 24.36
CA PHE A 112 -5.31 -7.07 24.30
C PHE A 112 -3.92 -7.71 24.21
N TRP A 113 -3.60 -8.65 25.12
CA TRP A 113 -2.32 -9.34 25.10
C TRP A 113 -2.10 -10.14 23.80
N ARG A 114 -3.16 -10.77 23.28
CA ARG A 114 -3.10 -11.46 22.00
C ARG A 114 -2.77 -10.48 20.86
N ILE A 115 -3.44 -9.34 20.79
CA ILE A 115 -3.18 -8.30 19.79
C ILE A 115 -1.73 -7.81 19.87
N VAL A 116 -1.23 -7.54 21.08
CA VAL A 116 0.17 -7.12 21.29
C VAL A 116 1.15 -8.19 20.80
N THR A 117 0.93 -9.45 21.14
CA THR A 117 1.80 -10.57 20.73
C THR A 117 1.79 -10.75 19.21
N ASP A 118 0.61 -10.73 18.59
CA ASP A 118 0.47 -10.86 17.14
C ASP A 118 1.11 -9.68 16.42
N SER A 119 0.92 -8.45 16.92
CA SER A 119 1.57 -7.23 16.37
C SER A 119 3.09 -7.30 16.50
N ALA A 120 3.61 -7.76 17.64
CA ALA A 120 5.05 -7.93 17.86
C ALA A 120 5.63 -8.97 16.89
N ARG A 121 4.93 -10.09 16.67
CA ARG A 121 5.32 -11.13 15.71
C ARG A 121 5.38 -10.57 14.28
N MET A 122 4.34 -9.85 13.84
CA MET A 122 4.31 -9.23 12.51
C MET A 122 5.41 -8.19 12.35
N SER A 123 5.61 -7.32 13.34
CA SER A 123 6.68 -6.31 13.32
C SER A 123 8.07 -6.96 13.25
N GLY A 124 8.29 -8.02 14.04
CA GLY A 124 9.55 -8.79 14.02
C GLY A 124 9.81 -9.42 12.65
N MET A 125 8.78 -9.97 12.01
CA MET A 125 8.88 -10.53 10.66
C MET A 125 9.27 -9.45 9.64
N VAL A 126 8.63 -8.28 9.68
CA VAL A 126 8.92 -7.16 8.77
C VAL A 126 10.35 -6.65 8.97
N VAL A 127 10.79 -6.46 10.23
CA VAL A 127 12.17 -6.02 10.54
C VAL A 127 13.19 -7.04 10.04
N PHE A 128 12.94 -8.33 10.23
CA PHE A 128 13.79 -9.41 9.72
C PHE A 128 13.88 -9.37 8.18
N LEU A 129 12.74 -9.22 7.49
CA LEU A 129 12.69 -9.10 6.03
C LEU A 129 13.47 -7.88 5.53
N ILE A 130 13.37 -6.74 6.20
CA ILE A 130 14.14 -5.53 5.86
C ILE A 130 15.63 -5.82 6.01
N GLY A 131 16.05 -6.49 7.08
CA GLY A 131 17.44 -6.88 7.30
C GLY A 131 17.99 -7.74 6.15
N VAL A 132 17.26 -8.82 5.81
CA VAL A 132 17.65 -9.71 4.69
C VAL A 132 17.64 -8.97 3.34
N SER A 133 16.67 -8.10 3.10
CA SER A 133 16.59 -7.34 1.86
C SER A 133 17.72 -6.31 1.71
N ASN A 134 18.20 -5.75 2.81
CA ASN A 134 19.39 -4.87 2.78
C ASN A 134 20.64 -5.65 2.34
N ILE A 135 20.81 -6.89 2.80
CA ILE A 135 21.90 -7.77 2.35
C ILE A 135 21.75 -8.05 0.85
N LEU A 136 20.54 -8.40 0.42
CA LEU A 136 20.25 -8.61 -1.01
C LEU A 136 20.58 -7.38 -1.83
N GLY A 137 20.13 -6.19 -1.39
CA GLY A 137 20.42 -4.92 -2.04
C GLY A 137 21.94 -4.66 -2.18
N TRP A 138 22.71 -4.97 -1.14
CA TRP A 138 24.17 -4.86 -1.17
C TRP A 138 24.79 -5.85 -2.19
N VAL A 139 24.36 -7.12 -2.17
CA VAL A 139 24.83 -8.14 -3.14
C VAL A 139 24.50 -7.72 -4.56
N MET A 140 23.29 -7.24 -4.82
CA MET A 140 22.87 -6.78 -6.14
C MET A 140 23.69 -5.58 -6.62
N ALA A 141 24.00 -4.63 -5.73
CA ALA A 141 24.86 -3.50 -6.06
C ALA A 141 26.31 -3.96 -6.37
N PHE A 142 26.85 -4.89 -5.59
CA PHE A 142 28.17 -5.43 -5.78
C PHE A 142 28.31 -6.24 -7.07
N THR A 143 27.31 -7.06 -7.38
CA THR A 143 27.29 -7.92 -8.58
C THR A 143 26.81 -7.19 -9.83
N GLN A 144 26.46 -5.92 -9.74
CA GLN A 144 25.98 -5.11 -10.87
C GLN A 144 24.75 -5.70 -11.58
N ILE A 145 23.94 -6.52 -10.87
CA ILE A 145 22.71 -7.14 -11.44
C ILE A 145 21.75 -6.10 -11.99
N PRO A 146 21.43 -4.98 -11.30
CA PRO A 146 20.52 -3.97 -11.84
C PRO A 146 21.00 -3.39 -13.17
N GLN A 147 22.32 -3.20 -13.33
CA GLN A 147 22.94 -2.71 -14.57
C GLN A 147 22.82 -3.74 -15.70
N ALA A 148 23.06 -5.03 -15.39
CA ALA A 148 22.89 -6.09 -16.36
C ALA A 148 21.42 -6.24 -16.81
N VAL A 149 20.46 -6.14 -15.88
CA VAL A 149 19.02 -6.14 -16.18
C VAL A 149 18.65 -4.92 -17.02
N SER A 150 19.17 -3.74 -16.66
CA SER A 150 18.95 -2.51 -17.44
C SER A 150 19.47 -2.65 -18.86
N ALA A 151 20.70 -3.14 -19.04
CA ALA A 151 21.29 -3.35 -20.37
C ALA A 151 20.49 -4.40 -21.20
N ALA A 152 20.04 -5.48 -20.59
CA ALA A 152 19.21 -6.47 -21.24
C ALA A 152 17.87 -5.86 -21.68
N LEU A 153 17.18 -5.14 -20.81
CA LEU A 153 15.91 -4.49 -21.12
C LEU A 153 16.04 -3.43 -22.21
N LEU A 154 17.12 -2.64 -22.18
CA LEU A 154 17.46 -1.67 -23.23
C LEU A 154 17.78 -2.34 -24.56
N GLY A 155 18.36 -3.53 -24.54
CA GLY A 155 18.60 -4.35 -25.73
C GLY A 155 17.32 -4.89 -26.37
N PHE A 156 16.25 -5.08 -25.56
CA PHE A 156 14.94 -5.50 -26.08
C PHE A 156 14.10 -4.34 -26.61
N THR A 157 14.18 -3.18 -25.98
CA THR A 157 13.37 -2.01 -26.38
C THR A 157 13.99 -0.71 -25.92
N SER A 158 13.94 0.28 -26.81
CA SER A 158 14.24 1.67 -26.48
C SER A 158 12.99 2.49 -26.12
N SER A 159 11.80 1.87 -26.17
CA SER A 159 10.55 2.55 -25.86
C SER A 159 10.25 2.47 -24.36
N PRO A 160 10.11 3.62 -23.65
CA PRO A 160 9.74 3.63 -22.23
C PRO A 160 8.41 2.91 -21.94
N ALA A 161 7.45 3.00 -22.87
CA ALA A 161 6.16 2.35 -22.72
C ALA A 161 6.26 0.82 -22.76
N ALA A 162 7.07 0.27 -23.67
CA ALA A 162 7.29 -1.18 -23.76
C ALA A 162 8.05 -1.70 -22.53
N LEU A 163 9.02 -0.94 -22.05
CA LEU A 163 9.73 -1.26 -20.80
C LEU A 163 8.76 -1.36 -19.62
N LEU A 164 7.89 -0.35 -19.47
CA LEU A 164 6.88 -0.34 -18.40
C LEU A 164 5.92 -1.52 -18.51
N LEU A 165 5.50 -1.89 -19.71
CA LEU A 165 4.63 -3.06 -19.91
C LEU A 165 5.33 -4.36 -19.49
N ILE A 166 6.59 -4.54 -19.84
CA ILE A 166 7.38 -5.72 -19.43
C ILE A 166 7.50 -5.75 -17.90
N MET A 167 7.87 -4.62 -17.29
CA MET A 167 7.98 -4.51 -15.83
C MET A 167 6.63 -4.80 -15.14
N ASN A 168 5.53 -4.23 -15.66
CA ASN A 168 4.19 -4.49 -15.13
C ASN A 168 3.83 -5.97 -15.21
N ALA A 169 4.14 -6.65 -16.31
CA ALA A 169 3.89 -8.08 -16.46
C ALA A 169 4.68 -8.91 -15.44
N VAL A 170 5.97 -8.57 -15.25
CA VAL A 170 6.82 -9.26 -14.25
C VAL A 170 6.32 -9.02 -12.83
N LEU A 171 5.97 -7.77 -12.49
CA LEU A 171 5.47 -7.41 -11.16
C LEU A 171 4.10 -8.04 -10.88
N LEU A 172 3.22 -8.08 -11.88
CA LEU A 172 1.92 -8.75 -11.76
C LEU A 172 2.10 -10.24 -11.50
N LEU A 173 2.95 -10.90 -12.28
CA LEU A 173 3.27 -12.32 -12.10
C LEU A 173 3.89 -12.57 -10.72
N ALA A 174 4.86 -11.77 -10.30
CA ALA A 174 5.48 -11.90 -8.98
C ALA A 174 4.46 -11.72 -7.86
N GLY A 175 3.56 -10.73 -7.97
CA GLY A 175 2.51 -10.46 -6.99
C GLY A 175 1.49 -11.59 -6.84
N THR A 176 1.34 -12.49 -7.85
CA THR A 176 0.47 -13.67 -7.72
C THR A 176 1.07 -14.77 -6.82
N PHE A 177 2.38 -14.76 -6.59
CA PHE A 177 3.10 -15.77 -5.79
C PHE A 177 3.68 -15.25 -4.49
N MET A 178 3.83 -13.92 -4.36
CA MET A 178 4.51 -13.28 -3.23
C MET A 178 3.63 -12.22 -2.60
N ASP A 179 3.72 -12.09 -1.28
CA ASP A 179 3.10 -10.96 -0.58
C ASP A 179 3.73 -9.62 -1.00
N VAL A 180 2.94 -8.55 -0.89
CA VAL A 180 3.33 -7.18 -1.33
C VAL A 180 4.60 -6.70 -0.64
N THR A 181 4.73 -6.93 0.68
CA THR A 181 5.85 -6.41 1.47
C THR A 181 7.21 -6.95 1.02
N PRO A 182 7.44 -8.29 0.95
CA PRO A 182 8.71 -8.82 0.47
C PRO A 182 8.95 -8.49 -1.00
N ALA A 183 7.90 -8.45 -1.83
CA ALA A 183 8.04 -8.11 -3.24
C ALA A 183 8.55 -6.67 -3.43
N ILE A 184 8.03 -5.67 -2.69
CA ILE A 184 8.54 -4.30 -2.72
C ILE A 184 10.04 -4.26 -2.39
N LEU A 185 10.44 -4.97 -1.34
CA LEU A 185 11.83 -4.96 -0.88
C LEU A 185 12.81 -5.57 -1.90
N ILE A 186 12.36 -6.54 -2.70
CA ILE A 186 13.16 -7.20 -3.72
C ILE A 186 13.18 -6.39 -5.02
N PHE A 187 12.01 -5.99 -5.51
CA PHE A 187 11.89 -5.38 -6.83
C PHE A 187 12.26 -3.89 -6.86
N THR A 188 12.18 -3.18 -5.74
CA THR A 188 12.59 -1.78 -5.69
C THR A 188 14.07 -1.59 -6.05
N PRO A 189 15.04 -2.23 -5.40
CA PRO A 189 16.45 -2.05 -5.76
C PRO A 189 16.78 -2.61 -7.15
N LEU A 190 16.00 -3.54 -7.68
CA LEU A 190 16.21 -4.10 -9.01
C LEU A 190 15.75 -3.14 -10.12
N PHE A 191 14.55 -2.59 -10.00
CA PHE A 191 13.94 -1.82 -11.09
C PHE A 191 14.09 -0.29 -10.96
N LEU A 192 14.30 0.23 -9.76
CA LEU A 192 14.45 1.68 -9.56
C LEU A 192 15.58 2.29 -10.42
N PRO A 193 16.80 1.72 -10.46
CA PRO A 193 17.86 2.27 -11.32
C PRO A 193 17.50 2.23 -12.81
N VAL A 194 16.74 1.21 -13.23
CA VAL A 194 16.30 1.07 -14.63
C VAL A 194 15.36 2.22 -15.01
N VAL A 195 14.31 2.46 -14.19
CA VAL A 195 13.29 3.48 -14.49
C VAL A 195 13.85 4.90 -14.36
N GLU A 196 14.79 5.13 -13.45
CA GLU A 196 15.48 6.41 -13.33
C GLU A 196 16.34 6.73 -14.58
N ALA A 197 16.96 5.71 -15.18
CA ALA A 197 17.71 5.85 -16.43
C ALA A 197 16.82 6.31 -17.60
N PHE A 198 15.50 6.01 -17.56
CA PHE A 198 14.51 6.49 -18.52
C PHE A 198 13.86 7.81 -18.11
N GLY A 199 14.31 8.46 -17.03
CA GLY A 199 13.80 9.74 -16.54
C GLY A 199 12.47 9.65 -15.79
N MET A 200 12.06 8.46 -15.34
CA MET A 200 10.85 8.29 -14.55
C MET A 200 11.09 8.72 -13.09
N HIS A 201 10.13 9.45 -12.53
CA HIS A 201 10.22 9.88 -11.14
C HIS A 201 10.02 8.69 -10.17
N PRO A 202 10.84 8.54 -9.10
CA PRO A 202 10.76 7.43 -8.14
C PRO A 202 9.37 7.23 -7.52
N VAL A 203 8.63 8.32 -7.24
CA VAL A 203 7.27 8.26 -6.70
C VAL A 203 6.31 7.60 -7.69
N GLN A 204 6.43 7.89 -8.98
CA GLN A 204 5.60 7.28 -10.03
C GLN A 204 5.88 5.78 -10.11
N PHE A 205 7.16 5.40 -10.11
CA PHE A 205 7.54 3.99 -10.08
C PHE A 205 7.02 3.27 -8.84
N GLY A 206 7.17 3.89 -7.65
CA GLY A 206 6.66 3.32 -6.40
C GLY A 206 5.15 3.04 -6.43
N LEU A 207 4.37 3.94 -7.03
CA LEU A 207 2.93 3.71 -7.23
C LEU A 207 2.66 2.53 -8.17
N ILE A 208 3.33 2.49 -9.32
CA ILE A 208 3.18 1.39 -10.29
C ILE A 208 3.52 0.06 -9.63
N LEU A 209 4.62 0.00 -8.90
CA LEU A 209 5.07 -1.18 -8.16
C LEU A 209 4.00 -1.67 -7.17
N VAL A 210 3.55 -0.79 -6.28
CA VAL A 210 2.57 -1.15 -5.25
C VAL A 210 1.24 -1.59 -5.86
N TYR A 211 0.73 -0.84 -6.85
CA TYR A 211 -0.55 -1.20 -7.49
C TYR A 211 -0.49 -2.53 -8.22
N ASN A 212 0.60 -2.82 -8.96
CA ASN A 212 0.76 -4.11 -9.62
C ASN A 212 0.79 -5.27 -8.63
N LEU A 213 1.55 -5.13 -7.56
CA LEU A 213 1.64 -6.15 -6.53
C LEU A 213 0.30 -6.36 -5.80
N CYS A 214 -0.43 -5.28 -5.52
CA CYS A 214 -1.77 -5.38 -4.93
C CYS A 214 -2.78 -6.07 -5.85
N ILE A 215 -2.73 -5.79 -7.16
CA ILE A 215 -3.58 -6.49 -8.16
C ILE A 215 -3.17 -7.96 -8.25
N GLY A 216 -1.87 -8.24 -8.28
CA GLY A 216 -1.34 -9.60 -8.25
C GLY A 216 -1.84 -10.40 -7.05
N ASN A 217 -1.85 -9.79 -5.87
CA ASN A 217 -2.28 -10.43 -4.63
C ASN A 217 -3.79 -10.77 -4.57
N ILE A 218 -4.62 -10.17 -5.43
CA ILE A 218 -6.05 -10.53 -5.58
C ILE A 218 -6.23 -11.64 -6.63
N THR A 219 -5.17 -11.93 -7.40
CA THR A 219 -5.23 -12.91 -8.49
C THR A 219 -4.78 -14.29 -7.99
N PRO A 220 -5.49 -15.39 -8.33
CA PRO A 220 -5.02 -16.73 -7.99
C PRO A 220 -3.58 -16.96 -8.50
N PRO A 221 -2.69 -17.67 -7.74
CA PRO A 221 -2.99 -18.66 -6.70
C PRO A 221 -3.02 -18.17 -5.26
N VAL A 222 -2.59 -16.94 -4.94
CA VAL A 222 -2.51 -16.46 -3.54
C VAL A 222 -3.80 -15.74 -3.11
N GLY A 223 -4.49 -15.05 -4.03
CA GLY A 223 -5.72 -14.28 -3.80
C GLY A 223 -7.01 -15.09 -3.83
#